data_e917d3340229568863beeb2d31d97add
#
_entry.id   e917d3340229568863beeb2d31d97add
#
_cell.length_a   1.000
_cell.length_b   1.000
_cell.length_c   1.000
_cell.angle_alpha   90.00
_cell.angle_beta   90.00
_cell.angle_gamma   90.00
#
_symmetry.space_group_name_H-M   'P 1'
#
loop_
_entity.id
_entity.type
_entity.pdbx_description
1 polymer ?
#
loop_
_entity_poly.entity_id
_entity_poly.type
_entity_poly.pdbx_seq_one_letter_code
_entity_poly.pdbx_strand_id
1 'polypeptide(L)'
;NKARYALDRCIEEMYKDKPFGLYKFGYVEDLENINEKNLYQQYKDLINECKIDIFISGDIDDNIESIILENEKVKKLKEREPKYNKESEQEREKHGEITEKMDVNQGKLVIGLDVNTQSEDEKYYTLVYNNILGGSANSKIFQNVREKANLAYVASSNYFRYKNNIFINCGIEISNYQKAVDLIKIQLEDMKKGNFTDEEIENAKKSIVAIIRTIDDEQDTEITYYFGQELSNNKTSIEDYIKKIEGVKRENILDVANKIDINTIYFLRDWYVIGEK
;
A
#
# COMPACT_ATOMS: atom_id res chain seq x y z
N ASN A 1 4.67 10.67 -13.42
CA ASN A 1 3.74 9.53 -13.55
C ASN A 1 2.39 9.90 -12.93
N LYS A 2 1.35 10.15 -13.78
CA LYS A 2 0.03 10.64 -13.35
C LYS A 2 -0.75 9.60 -12.50
N ALA A 3 -0.53 8.31 -12.72
CA ALA A 3 -1.18 7.28 -11.89
C ALA A 3 -0.61 7.28 -10.47
N ARG A 4 0.71 7.43 -10.33
CA ARG A 4 1.35 7.57 -9.02
C ARG A 4 0.92 8.86 -8.32
N TYR A 5 0.85 9.96 -9.04
CA TYR A 5 0.35 11.23 -8.52
C TYR A 5 -1.07 11.09 -7.95
N ALA A 6 -1.99 10.48 -8.72
CA ALA A 6 -3.36 10.27 -8.26
C ALA A 6 -3.45 9.42 -6.98
N LEU A 7 -2.61 8.38 -6.87
CA LEU A 7 -2.53 7.57 -5.64
C LEU A 7 -2.00 8.40 -4.46
N ASP A 8 -0.91 9.13 -4.65
CA ASP A 8 -0.31 9.97 -3.60
C ASP A 8 -1.30 11.05 -3.15
N ARG A 9 -2.04 11.70 -4.07
CA ARG A 9 -3.11 12.67 -3.74
C ARG A 9 -4.28 12.03 -2.98
N CYS A 10 -4.70 10.83 -3.36
CA CYS A 10 -5.72 10.10 -2.62
C CYS A 10 -5.25 9.78 -1.18
N ILE A 11 -3.99 9.44 -0.99
CA ILE A 11 -3.39 9.22 0.33
C ILE A 11 -3.35 10.53 1.13
N GLU A 12 -2.92 11.64 0.54
CA GLU A 12 -2.92 12.96 1.19
C GLU A 12 -4.31 13.35 1.71
N GLU A 13 -5.33 13.19 0.86
CA GLU A 13 -6.71 13.50 1.25
C GLU A 13 -7.23 12.55 2.35
N MET A 14 -6.98 11.24 2.20
CA MET A 14 -7.42 10.23 3.16
C MET A 14 -6.74 10.37 4.54
N TYR A 15 -5.54 10.94 4.57
CA TYR A 15 -4.71 11.12 5.76
C TYR A 15 -4.42 12.59 6.05
N LYS A 16 -5.36 13.46 5.70
CA LYS A 16 -5.23 14.89 5.94
C LYS A 16 -4.83 15.15 7.40
N ASP A 17 -3.88 16.06 7.58
CA ASP A 17 -3.33 16.44 8.88
C ASP A 17 -2.61 15.33 9.68
N LYS A 18 -2.27 14.21 9.01
CA LYS A 18 -1.49 13.12 9.60
C LYS A 18 -0.15 12.94 8.89
N PRO A 19 0.90 12.46 9.58
CA PRO A 19 2.22 12.28 8.97
C PRO A 19 2.23 11.40 7.72
N PHE A 20 1.39 10.37 7.67
CA PHE A 20 1.30 9.48 6.49
C PHE A 20 0.71 10.17 5.25
N GLY A 21 -0.07 11.25 5.43
CA GLY A 21 -0.61 12.08 4.36
C GLY A 21 0.41 13.03 3.76
N LEU A 22 1.58 13.23 4.37
CA LEU A 22 2.61 14.10 3.80
C LEU A 22 3.20 13.49 2.52
N TYR A 23 3.30 14.32 1.48
CA TYR A 23 3.89 13.86 0.22
C TYR A 23 5.39 13.59 0.40
N LYS A 24 5.79 12.34 0.22
CA LYS A 24 7.13 11.86 0.54
C LYS A 24 8.29 12.52 -0.22
N PHE A 25 8.01 13.18 -1.34
CA PHE A 25 9.00 13.90 -2.13
C PHE A 25 9.06 15.40 -1.80
N GLY A 26 8.27 15.85 -0.81
CA GLY A 26 8.19 17.24 -0.40
C GLY A 26 7.38 18.12 -1.36
N TYR A 27 7.30 19.38 -1.06
CA TYR A 27 6.53 20.37 -1.81
C TYR A 27 7.49 21.41 -2.40
N VAL A 28 7.14 21.93 -3.58
CA VAL A 28 7.98 22.91 -4.30
C VAL A 28 8.14 24.17 -3.47
N GLU A 29 7.13 24.55 -2.72
CA GLU A 29 7.11 25.73 -1.86
C GLU A 29 8.17 25.67 -0.74
N ASP A 30 8.52 24.47 -0.28
CA ASP A 30 9.52 24.26 0.76
C ASP A 30 10.95 24.51 0.26
N LEU A 31 11.18 24.41 -1.07
CA LEU A 31 12.52 24.58 -1.66
C LEU A 31 13.08 25.99 -1.44
N GLU A 32 12.22 27.01 -1.34
CA GLU A 32 12.66 28.38 -1.08
C GLU A 32 13.34 28.55 0.31
N ASN A 33 13.01 27.66 1.25
CA ASN A 33 13.53 27.67 2.60
C ASN A 33 14.74 26.75 2.80
N ILE A 34 15.12 25.96 1.78
CA ILE A 34 16.24 25.02 1.84
C ILE A 34 17.50 25.69 1.31
N ASN A 35 18.58 25.62 2.10
CA ASN A 35 19.90 26.08 1.74
C ASN A 35 20.99 25.12 2.27
N GLU A 36 22.23 25.33 1.85
CA GLU A 36 23.34 24.44 2.22
C GLU A 36 23.55 24.30 3.72
N LYS A 37 23.23 25.32 4.51
CA LYS A 37 23.47 25.30 5.97
C LYS A 37 22.42 24.47 6.69
N ASN A 38 21.12 24.72 6.43
CA ASN A 38 20.06 23.98 7.09
C ASN A 38 19.99 22.54 6.58
N LEU A 39 20.27 22.27 5.32
CA LEU A 39 20.35 20.91 4.77
C LEU A 39 21.50 20.12 5.42
N TYR A 40 22.67 20.73 5.57
CA TYR A 40 23.81 20.10 6.24
C TYR A 40 23.55 19.88 7.74
N GLN A 41 22.85 20.82 8.39
CA GLN A 41 22.45 20.62 9.78
C GLN A 41 21.46 19.45 9.91
N GLN A 42 20.46 19.38 9.06
CA GLN A 42 19.51 18.26 9.04
C GLN A 42 20.20 16.90 8.81
N TYR A 43 21.20 16.85 7.92
CA TYR A 43 22.02 15.65 7.72
C TYR A 43 22.76 15.24 9.02
N LYS A 44 23.34 16.20 9.74
CA LYS A 44 24.02 15.92 11.03
C LYS A 44 23.03 15.43 12.08
N ASP A 45 21.86 16.05 12.18
CA ASP A 45 20.84 15.69 13.15
C ASP A 45 20.32 14.27 12.86
N LEU A 46 20.10 13.92 11.59
CA LEU A 46 19.70 12.58 11.16
C LEU A 46 20.73 11.52 11.60
N ILE A 47 22.02 11.74 11.34
CA ILE A 47 23.09 10.82 11.75
C ILE A 47 23.23 10.76 13.28
N ASN A 48 23.04 11.88 13.98
CA ASN A 48 23.29 11.97 15.41
C ASN A 48 22.09 11.60 16.29
N GLU A 49 20.86 11.66 15.79
CA GLU A 49 19.63 11.54 16.58
C GLU A 49 18.73 10.38 16.16
N CYS A 50 18.75 9.97 14.87
CA CYS A 50 17.89 8.91 14.40
C CYS A 50 18.46 7.52 14.69
N LYS A 51 17.59 6.53 14.91
CA LYS A 51 17.96 5.12 14.92
C LYS A 51 18.50 4.73 13.53
N ILE A 52 19.57 3.98 13.51
CA ILE A 52 20.17 3.46 12.28
C ILE A 52 20.15 1.94 12.37
N ASP A 53 19.46 1.32 11.41
CA ASP A 53 19.46 -0.13 11.23
C ASP A 53 20.24 -0.45 9.95
N ILE A 54 21.10 -1.45 10.00
CA ILE A 54 21.93 -1.89 8.88
C ILE A 54 21.47 -3.30 8.47
N PHE A 55 20.99 -3.43 7.25
CA PHE A 55 20.60 -4.71 6.65
C PHE A 55 21.59 -5.08 5.56
N ILE A 56 22.06 -6.31 5.57
CA ILE A 56 23.01 -6.84 4.60
C ILE A 56 22.46 -8.15 4.08
N SER A 57 22.37 -8.29 2.78
CA SER A 57 21.98 -9.50 2.08
C SER A 57 23.01 -9.84 1.02
N GLY A 58 23.37 -11.10 0.89
CA GLY A 58 24.32 -11.62 -0.11
C GLY A 58 25.16 -12.78 0.40
N ASP A 59 26.17 -13.13 -0.37
CA ASP A 59 27.21 -14.09 0.06
C ASP A 59 28.19 -13.36 0.98
N ILE A 60 27.92 -13.45 2.28
CA ILE A 60 28.64 -12.71 3.32
C ILE A 60 29.46 -13.65 4.21
N ASP A 61 30.66 -13.22 4.58
CA ASP A 61 31.51 -13.94 5.52
C ASP A 61 30.90 -13.94 6.92
N ASP A 62 31.12 -15.01 7.70
CA ASP A 62 30.66 -15.16 9.08
C ASP A 62 31.14 -14.04 10.02
N ASN A 63 32.19 -13.31 9.65
CA ASN A 63 32.77 -12.23 10.45
C ASN A 63 32.25 -10.83 10.06
N ILE A 64 31.27 -10.70 9.15
CA ILE A 64 30.80 -9.40 8.66
C ILE A 64 30.26 -8.51 9.80
N GLU A 65 29.56 -9.10 10.75
CA GLU A 65 29.06 -8.38 11.93
C GLU A 65 30.24 -7.75 12.71
N SER A 66 31.29 -8.53 12.97
CA SER A 66 32.48 -8.04 13.66
C SER A 66 33.17 -6.91 12.90
N ILE A 67 33.29 -7.04 11.56
CA ILE A 67 33.91 -6.01 10.71
C ILE A 67 33.11 -4.70 10.80
N ILE A 68 31.79 -4.77 10.79
CA ILE A 68 30.92 -3.59 10.90
C ILE A 68 31.03 -2.97 12.30
N LEU A 69 30.91 -3.77 13.35
CA LEU A 69 30.97 -3.29 14.73
C LEU A 69 32.37 -2.74 15.11
N GLU A 70 33.42 -3.23 14.48
CA GLU A 70 34.77 -2.72 14.67
C GLU A 70 35.07 -1.42 13.93
N ASN A 71 34.22 -1.04 12.95
CA ASN A 71 34.40 0.19 12.22
C ASN A 71 34.28 1.41 13.16
N GLU A 72 35.28 2.29 13.15
CA GLU A 72 35.33 3.45 14.04
C GLU A 72 34.17 4.42 13.88
N LYS A 73 33.56 4.50 12.70
CA LYS A 73 32.38 5.35 12.47
C LYS A 73 31.14 4.69 13.09
N VAL A 74 31.00 3.38 12.97
CA VAL A 74 29.89 2.63 13.57
C VAL A 74 29.98 2.65 15.08
N LYS A 75 31.19 2.48 15.66
CA LYS A 75 31.43 2.60 17.11
C LYS A 75 31.01 3.95 17.71
N LYS A 76 30.96 5.00 16.88
CA LYS A 76 30.52 6.33 17.30
C LYS A 76 29.01 6.51 17.28
N LEU A 77 28.30 5.61 16.60
CA LEU A 77 26.83 5.61 16.61
C LEU A 77 26.38 5.11 17.97
N LYS A 78 25.57 5.90 18.65
CA LYS A 78 24.99 5.49 19.93
C LYS A 78 23.78 4.64 19.68
N GLU A 79 23.55 3.63 20.51
CA GLU A 79 22.27 2.94 20.54
C GLU A 79 21.16 3.92 20.89
N ARG A 80 20.10 3.91 20.11
CA ARG A 80 19.00 4.87 20.22
C ARG A 80 17.66 4.18 20.08
N GLU A 81 16.80 4.44 21.04
CA GLU A 81 15.41 4.08 20.94
C GLU A 81 14.67 5.09 20.09
N PRO A 82 13.99 4.67 19.02
CA PRO A 82 13.22 5.59 18.21
C PRO A 82 12.05 6.14 19.01
N LYS A 83 11.89 7.46 19.01
CA LYS A 83 10.71 8.11 19.55
C LYS A 83 9.59 8.05 18.51
N TYR A 84 8.83 6.96 18.51
CA TYR A 84 7.61 6.89 17.71
C TYR A 84 6.44 7.47 18.48
N ASN A 85 5.77 8.42 17.89
CA ASN A 85 4.38 8.64 18.21
C ASN A 85 3.59 7.57 17.44
N LYS A 86 3.20 6.48 18.11
CA LYS A 86 2.19 5.59 17.53
C LYS A 86 0.96 6.43 17.27
N GLU A 87 0.63 6.62 16.00
CA GLU A 87 -0.68 7.16 15.65
C GLU A 87 -1.72 6.24 16.27
N SER A 88 -2.62 6.80 17.08
CA SER A 88 -3.78 6.05 17.57
C SER A 88 -4.57 5.60 16.34
N GLU A 89 -5.01 4.34 16.31
CA GLU A 89 -5.95 3.81 15.32
C GLU A 89 -7.34 4.44 15.56
N GLN A 90 -7.44 5.76 15.39
CA GLN A 90 -8.73 6.45 15.43
C GLN A 90 -9.46 6.21 14.11
N GLU A 91 -10.77 6.07 14.19
CA GLU A 91 -11.63 6.09 13.02
C GLU A 91 -11.27 7.31 12.16
N ARG A 92 -11.00 7.04 10.88
CA ARG A 92 -10.66 8.09 9.93
C ARG A 92 -11.92 8.77 9.46
N GLU A 93 -11.85 10.08 9.37
CA GLU A 93 -12.92 10.85 8.76
C GLU A 93 -13.06 10.43 7.29
N LYS A 94 -14.30 10.25 6.82
CA LYS A 94 -14.59 9.93 5.41
C LYS A 94 -14.60 11.22 4.61
N HIS A 95 -13.76 11.29 3.58
CA HIS A 95 -13.59 12.51 2.78
C HIS A 95 -14.45 12.55 1.51
N GLY A 96 -15.13 11.44 1.16
CA GLY A 96 -16.06 11.40 0.02
C GLY A 96 -15.40 11.40 -1.35
N GLU A 97 -16.00 12.12 -2.31
CA GLU A 97 -15.52 12.19 -3.69
C GLU A 97 -14.78 13.49 -3.97
N ILE A 98 -13.54 13.38 -4.47
CA ILE A 98 -12.65 14.49 -4.77
C ILE A 98 -12.26 14.42 -6.23
N THR A 99 -12.44 15.51 -6.96
CA THR A 99 -12.03 15.63 -8.37
C THR A 99 -10.98 16.71 -8.52
N GLU A 100 -9.85 16.35 -9.10
CA GLU A 100 -8.78 17.28 -9.48
C GLU A 100 -8.65 17.33 -11.01
N LYS A 101 -8.38 18.54 -11.55
CA LYS A 101 -8.23 18.76 -12.98
C LYS A 101 -6.77 19.00 -13.32
N MET A 102 -6.27 18.27 -14.30
CA MET A 102 -4.90 18.35 -14.78
C MET A 102 -4.85 17.90 -16.25
N ASP A 103 -3.88 18.35 -17.02
CA ASP A 103 -3.65 17.87 -18.37
C ASP A 103 -3.32 16.36 -18.37
N VAL A 104 -4.34 15.54 -18.67
CA VAL A 104 -4.29 14.10 -18.72
C VAL A 104 -5.14 13.55 -19.86
N ASN A 105 -4.57 12.65 -20.66
CA ASN A 105 -5.32 12.00 -21.75
C ASN A 105 -6.28 10.91 -21.24
N GLN A 106 -6.13 10.49 -20.00
CA GLN A 106 -6.90 9.39 -19.40
C GLN A 106 -7.17 9.70 -17.92
N GLY A 107 -8.40 9.55 -17.49
CA GLY A 107 -8.79 9.69 -16.09
C GLY A 107 -8.06 8.67 -15.20
N LYS A 108 -7.62 9.11 -14.02
CA LYS A 108 -7.04 8.25 -12.98
C LYS A 108 -7.98 8.24 -11.79
N LEU A 109 -8.68 7.12 -11.63
CA LEU A 109 -9.58 6.87 -10.52
C LEU A 109 -8.83 6.08 -9.44
N VAL A 110 -8.82 6.60 -8.22
CA VAL A 110 -8.31 5.91 -7.05
C VAL A 110 -9.39 5.86 -5.98
N ILE A 111 -9.68 4.68 -5.46
CA ILE A 111 -10.61 4.50 -4.33
C ILE A 111 -9.82 3.98 -3.15
N GLY A 112 -9.74 4.79 -2.10
CA GLY A 112 -9.14 4.43 -0.82
C GLY A 112 -10.18 3.78 0.09
N LEU A 113 -9.86 2.58 0.59
CA LEU A 113 -10.69 1.82 1.51
C LEU A 113 -10.02 1.76 2.87
N ASP A 114 -10.80 1.95 3.92
CA ASP A 114 -10.42 1.61 5.29
C ASP A 114 -10.64 0.12 5.54
N VAL A 115 -9.68 -0.49 6.23
CA VAL A 115 -9.74 -1.88 6.66
C VAL A 115 -9.71 -1.90 8.19
N ASN A 116 -10.85 -2.09 8.82
CA ASN A 116 -11.01 -2.02 10.27
C ASN A 116 -10.65 -3.35 10.95
N THR A 117 -9.46 -3.89 10.67
CA THR A 117 -8.95 -5.12 11.30
C THR A 117 -8.30 -4.81 12.65
N GLN A 118 -8.43 -5.76 13.60
CA GLN A 118 -7.96 -5.59 14.97
C GLN A 118 -6.84 -6.57 15.36
N SER A 119 -6.58 -7.60 14.55
CA SER A 119 -5.58 -8.60 14.82
C SER A 119 -4.57 -8.76 13.69
N GLU A 120 -3.38 -9.30 14.02
CA GLU A 120 -2.37 -9.61 13.02
C GLU A 120 -2.83 -10.70 12.03
N ASP A 121 -3.65 -11.66 12.48
CA ASP A 121 -4.16 -12.72 11.59
C ASP A 121 -5.13 -12.15 10.54
N GLU A 122 -5.92 -11.14 10.89
CA GLU A 122 -6.81 -10.46 9.93
C GLU A 122 -6.05 -9.78 8.78
N LYS A 123 -4.78 -9.42 8.98
CA LYS A 123 -3.94 -8.87 7.90
C LYS A 123 -3.65 -9.93 6.82
N TYR A 124 -3.53 -11.20 7.18
CA TYR A 124 -3.39 -12.30 6.21
C TYR A 124 -4.72 -12.55 5.49
N TYR A 125 -5.85 -12.47 6.21
CA TYR A 125 -7.18 -12.58 5.61
C TYR A 125 -7.43 -11.46 4.61
N THR A 126 -7.04 -10.22 4.97
CA THR A 126 -7.13 -9.05 4.09
C THR A 126 -6.25 -9.19 2.85
N LEU A 127 -5.07 -9.80 2.96
CA LEU A 127 -4.21 -10.03 1.81
C LEU A 127 -4.86 -10.98 0.81
N VAL A 128 -5.49 -12.09 1.28
CA VAL A 128 -6.24 -13.00 0.42
C VAL A 128 -7.49 -12.30 -0.14
N TYR A 129 -8.24 -11.57 0.66
CA TYR A 129 -9.35 -10.73 0.21
C TYR A 129 -8.93 -9.79 -0.92
N ASN A 130 -7.85 -9.03 -0.73
CA ASN A 130 -7.37 -8.09 -1.74
C ASN A 130 -6.94 -8.79 -3.03
N ASN A 131 -6.35 -9.98 -2.95
CA ASN A 131 -5.95 -10.74 -4.14
C ASN A 131 -7.17 -11.17 -4.96
N ILE A 132 -8.26 -11.59 -4.31
CA ILE A 132 -9.53 -11.90 -4.96
C ILE A 132 -10.18 -10.63 -5.53
N LEU A 133 -10.13 -9.51 -4.80
CA LEU A 133 -10.77 -8.24 -5.20
C LEU A 133 -10.09 -7.64 -6.42
N GLY A 134 -8.79 -7.40 -6.38
CA GLY A 134 -8.08 -6.65 -7.42
C GLY A 134 -6.56 -6.88 -7.49
N GLY A 135 -6.02 -7.82 -6.70
CA GLY A 135 -4.57 -8.05 -6.60
C GLY A 135 -3.98 -8.97 -7.68
N SER A 136 -4.77 -9.49 -8.60
CA SER A 136 -4.31 -10.42 -9.64
C SER A 136 -5.08 -10.24 -10.95
N ALA A 137 -4.57 -10.83 -12.04
CA ALA A 137 -5.25 -10.83 -13.32
C ALA A 137 -6.57 -11.63 -13.32
N ASN A 138 -6.77 -12.51 -12.36
CA ASN A 138 -8.00 -13.28 -12.20
C ASN A 138 -8.97 -12.63 -11.19
N SER A 139 -8.63 -11.46 -10.65
CA SER A 139 -9.40 -10.77 -9.65
C SER A 139 -10.71 -10.17 -10.19
N LYS A 140 -11.67 -9.94 -9.30
CA LYS A 140 -13.00 -9.43 -9.65
C LYS A 140 -12.95 -8.07 -10.36
N ILE A 141 -12.13 -7.13 -9.87
CA ILE A 141 -11.99 -5.81 -10.50
C ILE A 141 -11.35 -5.94 -11.87
N PHE A 142 -10.28 -6.72 -12.01
CA PHE A 142 -9.65 -6.93 -13.31
C PHE A 142 -10.63 -7.56 -14.30
N GLN A 143 -11.30 -8.66 -13.92
CA GLN A 143 -12.20 -9.39 -14.80
C GLN A 143 -13.47 -8.60 -15.15
N ASN A 144 -14.09 -7.91 -14.17
CA ASN A 144 -15.39 -7.29 -14.39
C ASN A 144 -15.29 -5.85 -14.89
N VAL A 145 -14.29 -5.06 -14.43
CA VAL A 145 -14.15 -3.66 -14.83
C VAL A 145 -13.31 -3.51 -16.11
N ARG A 146 -12.20 -4.27 -16.21
CA ARG A 146 -11.32 -4.18 -17.37
C ARG A 146 -11.77 -5.09 -18.50
N GLU A 147 -11.84 -6.42 -18.28
CA GLU A 147 -12.04 -7.39 -19.36
C GLU A 147 -13.48 -7.40 -19.87
N LYS A 148 -14.48 -7.58 -18.99
CA LYS A 148 -15.87 -7.72 -19.41
C LYS A 148 -16.54 -6.39 -19.76
N ALA A 149 -16.38 -5.38 -18.91
CA ALA A 149 -17.02 -4.08 -19.12
C ALA A 149 -16.20 -3.15 -20.02
N ASN A 150 -14.91 -3.43 -20.24
CA ASN A 150 -13.99 -2.60 -21.02
C ASN A 150 -13.97 -1.14 -20.60
N LEU A 151 -14.10 -0.87 -19.28
CA LEU A 151 -14.15 0.49 -18.74
C LEU A 151 -12.77 1.04 -18.37
N ALA A 152 -11.78 0.17 -18.22
CA ALA A 152 -10.46 0.54 -17.75
C ALA A 152 -9.34 -0.18 -18.52
N TYR A 153 -8.22 0.54 -18.76
CA TYR A 153 -6.98 -0.05 -19.29
C TYR A 153 -6.15 -0.71 -18.19
N VAL A 154 -6.22 -0.15 -16.99
CA VAL A 154 -5.61 -0.69 -15.78
C VAL A 154 -6.70 -0.74 -14.72
N ALA A 155 -6.81 -1.87 -14.03
CA ALA A 155 -7.73 -2.05 -12.91
C ALA A 155 -7.08 -3.03 -11.92
N SER A 156 -6.73 -2.54 -10.75
CA SER A 156 -6.05 -3.34 -9.71
C SER A 156 -6.33 -2.79 -8.33
N SER A 157 -6.06 -3.59 -7.29
CA SER A 157 -6.04 -3.13 -5.90
C SER A 157 -4.76 -3.53 -5.20
N ASN A 158 -4.32 -2.71 -4.24
CA ASN A 158 -3.13 -2.93 -3.44
C ASN A 158 -3.45 -2.74 -1.96
N TYR A 159 -3.07 -3.71 -1.13
CA TYR A 159 -3.22 -3.66 0.31
C TYR A 159 -1.97 -3.09 0.98
N PHE A 160 -2.12 -1.98 1.68
CA PHE A 160 -1.08 -1.34 2.48
C PHE A 160 -1.19 -1.85 3.93
N ARG A 161 -0.56 -3.00 4.18
CA ARG A 161 -0.70 -3.79 5.40
C ARG A 161 -0.44 -2.99 6.70
N TYR A 162 0.56 -2.12 6.70
CA TYR A 162 0.96 -1.36 7.89
C TYR A 162 0.02 -0.20 8.22
N LYS A 163 -0.84 0.19 7.27
CA LYS A 163 -1.82 1.26 7.44
C LYS A 163 -3.26 0.77 7.36
N ASN A 164 -3.45 -0.54 7.18
CA ASN A 164 -4.77 -1.14 7.04
C ASN A 164 -5.64 -0.43 6.00
N ASN A 165 -5.09 -0.25 4.79
CA ASN A 165 -5.81 0.35 3.67
C ASN A 165 -5.68 -0.47 2.41
N ILE A 166 -6.73 -0.45 1.61
CA ILE A 166 -6.69 -0.93 0.24
C ILE A 166 -6.91 0.25 -0.69
N PHE A 167 -6.07 0.38 -1.72
CA PHE A 167 -6.26 1.35 -2.79
C PHE A 167 -6.58 0.63 -4.09
N ILE A 168 -7.75 0.92 -4.65
CA ILE A 168 -8.16 0.46 -5.98
C ILE A 168 -7.73 1.53 -6.98
N ASN A 169 -6.99 1.14 -8.01
CA ASN A 169 -6.45 2.03 -9.02
C ASN A 169 -7.01 1.65 -10.40
N CYS A 170 -7.62 2.61 -11.09
CA CYS A 170 -8.14 2.41 -12.43
C CYS A 170 -7.72 3.55 -13.37
N GLY A 171 -7.22 3.19 -14.54
CA GLY A 171 -7.04 4.11 -15.66
C GLY A 171 -8.23 3.99 -16.59
N ILE A 172 -9.08 5.01 -16.65
CA ILE A 172 -10.38 4.97 -17.35
C ILE A 172 -10.53 6.12 -18.35
N GLU A 173 -11.41 5.97 -19.32
CA GLU A 173 -11.93 7.13 -20.04
C GLU A 173 -12.76 8.00 -19.10
N ILE A 174 -12.63 9.32 -19.22
CA ILE A 174 -13.25 10.28 -18.29
C ILE A 174 -14.78 10.12 -18.27
N SER A 175 -15.39 9.87 -19.43
CA SER A 175 -16.82 9.63 -19.58
C SER A 175 -17.35 8.36 -18.89
N ASN A 176 -16.43 7.42 -18.57
CA ASN A 176 -16.75 6.17 -17.90
C ASN A 176 -16.69 6.23 -16.37
N TYR A 177 -16.41 7.42 -15.79
CA TYR A 177 -16.22 7.59 -14.35
C TYR A 177 -17.32 6.94 -13.51
N GLN A 178 -18.56 7.37 -13.70
CA GLN A 178 -19.69 6.89 -12.90
C GLN A 178 -19.89 5.38 -13.03
N LYS A 179 -19.81 4.87 -14.26
CA LYS A 179 -19.96 3.42 -14.53
C LYS A 179 -18.86 2.60 -13.84
N ALA A 180 -17.61 3.10 -13.85
CA ALA A 180 -16.50 2.43 -13.20
C ALA A 180 -16.66 2.42 -11.67
N VAL A 181 -17.04 3.56 -11.07
CA VAL A 181 -17.30 3.66 -9.63
C VAL A 181 -18.44 2.72 -9.21
N ASP A 182 -19.55 2.71 -9.94
CA ASP A 182 -20.71 1.86 -9.62
C ASP A 182 -20.34 0.37 -9.72
N LEU A 183 -19.61 -0.01 -10.76
CA LEU A 183 -19.20 -1.39 -10.95
C LEU A 183 -18.20 -1.85 -9.85
N ILE A 184 -17.29 -0.98 -9.43
CA ILE A 184 -16.38 -1.27 -8.32
C ILE A 184 -17.18 -1.42 -7.01
N LYS A 185 -18.15 -0.54 -6.74
CA LYS A 185 -19.03 -0.66 -5.57
C LYS A 185 -19.79 -2.01 -5.58
N ILE A 186 -20.24 -2.48 -6.74
CA ILE A 186 -20.87 -3.80 -6.88
C ILE A 186 -19.87 -4.92 -6.51
N GLN A 187 -18.60 -4.84 -6.95
CA GLN A 187 -17.60 -5.86 -6.59
C GLN A 187 -17.34 -5.88 -5.06
N LEU A 188 -17.30 -4.72 -4.40
CA LEU A 188 -17.15 -4.66 -2.95
C LEU A 188 -18.35 -5.29 -2.23
N GLU A 189 -19.57 -5.01 -2.68
CA GLU A 189 -20.79 -5.62 -2.13
C GLU A 189 -20.86 -7.13 -2.40
N ASP A 190 -20.40 -7.59 -3.55
CA ASP A 190 -20.29 -9.02 -3.86
C ASP A 190 -19.32 -9.73 -2.90
N MET A 191 -18.19 -9.08 -2.57
CA MET A 191 -17.27 -9.62 -1.57
C MET A 191 -17.93 -9.70 -0.18
N LYS A 192 -18.68 -8.69 0.24
CA LYS A 192 -19.43 -8.69 1.53
C LYS A 192 -20.50 -9.77 1.58
N LYS A 193 -21.13 -10.09 0.48
CA LYS A 193 -22.13 -11.16 0.37
C LYS A 193 -21.53 -12.57 0.24
N GLY A 194 -20.21 -12.69 0.15
CA GLY A 194 -19.53 -13.96 -0.07
C GLY A 194 -19.65 -14.51 -1.50
N ASN A 195 -19.95 -13.65 -2.48
CA ASN A 195 -20.05 -14.01 -3.90
C ASN A 195 -18.66 -14.22 -4.52
N PHE A 196 -17.88 -15.11 -3.96
CA PHE A 196 -16.60 -15.60 -4.48
C PHE A 196 -16.50 -17.12 -4.32
N THR A 197 -15.83 -17.77 -5.23
CA THR A 197 -15.75 -19.24 -5.29
C THR A 197 -14.57 -19.77 -4.47
N ASP A 198 -14.59 -21.07 -4.14
CA ASP A 198 -13.45 -21.72 -3.50
C ASP A 198 -12.23 -21.76 -4.42
N GLU A 199 -12.46 -21.83 -5.73
CA GLU A 199 -11.40 -21.74 -6.74
C GLU A 199 -10.72 -20.35 -6.72
N GLU A 200 -11.48 -19.24 -6.58
CA GLU A 200 -10.94 -17.90 -6.44
C GLU A 200 -10.08 -17.77 -5.16
N ILE A 201 -10.51 -18.40 -4.05
CA ILE A 201 -9.74 -18.44 -2.80
C ILE A 201 -8.41 -19.17 -3.00
N GLU A 202 -8.45 -20.38 -3.57
CA GLU A 202 -7.25 -21.21 -3.77
C GLU A 202 -6.29 -20.58 -4.77
N ASN A 203 -6.80 -19.96 -5.83
CA ASN A 203 -5.97 -19.20 -6.78
C ASN A 203 -5.30 -17.99 -6.15
N ALA A 204 -6.02 -17.26 -5.29
CA ALA A 204 -5.47 -16.14 -4.53
C ALA A 204 -4.34 -16.59 -3.59
N LYS A 205 -4.55 -17.66 -2.81
CA LYS A 205 -3.52 -18.25 -1.94
C LYS A 205 -2.29 -18.68 -2.72
N LYS A 206 -2.46 -19.41 -3.81
CA LYS A 206 -1.34 -19.86 -4.68
C LYS A 206 -0.55 -18.68 -5.23
N SER A 207 -1.23 -17.64 -5.70
CA SER A 207 -0.61 -16.41 -6.21
C SER A 207 0.24 -15.72 -5.13
N ILE A 208 -0.30 -15.57 -3.93
CA ILE A 208 0.41 -14.96 -2.80
C ILE A 208 1.62 -15.81 -2.39
N VAL A 209 1.44 -17.12 -2.24
CA VAL A 209 2.52 -18.05 -1.86
C VAL A 209 3.65 -18.05 -2.91
N ALA A 210 3.31 -17.99 -4.20
CA ALA A 210 4.30 -17.89 -5.26
C ALA A 210 5.16 -16.63 -5.12
N ILE A 211 4.55 -15.46 -4.84
CA ILE A 211 5.27 -14.20 -4.62
C ILE A 211 6.14 -14.28 -3.36
N ILE A 212 5.63 -14.85 -2.26
CA ILE A 212 6.39 -14.94 -1.00
C ILE A 212 7.63 -15.82 -1.16
N ARG A 213 7.54 -16.89 -1.94
CA ARG A 213 8.68 -17.79 -2.20
C ARG A 213 9.80 -17.16 -3.03
N THR A 214 9.53 -16.04 -3.71
CA THR A 214 10.56 -15.30 -4.47
C THR A 214 11.24 -14.20 -3.63
N ILE A 215 10.87 -14.06 -2.36
CA ILE A 215 11.46 -13.02 -1.49
C ILE A 215 12.98 -13.22 -1.37
N ASP A 216 13.42 -14.45 -1.19
CA ASP A 216 14.85 -14.80 -1.01
C ASP A 216 15.62 -14.81 -2.35
N ASP A 217 14.92 -14.71 -3.49
CA ASP A 217 15.56 -14.68 -4.82
C ASP A 217 16.13 -13.29 -5.17
N GLU A 218 15.65 -12.23 -4.49
CA GLU A 218 16.05 -10.84 -4.76
C GLU A 218 16.42 -10.12 -3.47
N GLN A 219 17.68 -9.69 -3.35
CA GLN A 219 18.24 -9.02 -2.16
C GLN A 219 17.42 -7.81 -1.68
N ASP A 220 16.96 -6.95 -2.60
CA ASP A 220 16.16 -5.77 -2.26
C ASP A 220 14.80 -6.17 -1.66
N THR A 221 14.20 -7.25 -2.17
CA THR A 221 12.93 -7.79 -1.68
C THR A 221 13.11 -8.41 -0.30
N GLU A 222 14.18 -9.19 -0.12
CA GLU A 222 14.55 -9.78 1.16
C GLU A 222 14.79 -8.70 2.24
N ILE A 223 15.62 -7.69 1.95
CA ILE A 223 15.88 -6.57 2.86
C ILE A 223 14.57 -5.85 3.21
N THR A 224 13.72 -5.56 2.22
CA THR A 224 12.44 -4.88 2.44
C THR A 224 11.52 -5.70 3.34
N TYR A 225 11.48 -7.02 3.17
CA TYR A 225 10.70 -7.93 3.99
C TYR A 225 11.15 -7.90 5.45
N TYR A 226 12.43 -8.09 5.73
CA TYR A 226 12.98 -8.10 7.09
C TYR A 226 12.94 -6.71 7.75
N PHE A 227 13.17 -5.64 6.99
CA PHE A 227 12.99 -4.28 7.47
C PHE A 227 11.55 -4.00 7.91
N GLY A 228 10.57 -4.46 7.12
CA GLY A 228 9.15 -4.34 7.48
C GLY A 228 8.81 -5.10 8.77
N GLN A 229 9.42 -6.26 9.00
CA GLN A 229 9.23 -7.03 10.23
C GLN A 229 9.84 -6.33 11.44
N GLU A 230 11.04 -5.76 11.30
CA GLU A 230 11.68 -5.00 12.37
C GLU A 230 10.85 -3.77 12.76
N LEU A 231 10.36 -3.01 11.78
CA LEU A 231 9.48 -1.86 12.03
C LEU A 231 8.17 -2.22 12.73
N SER A 232 7.59 -3.38 12.39
CA SER A 232 6.32 -3.83 12.97
C SER A 232 6.49 -4.61 14.28
N ASN A 233 7.73 -4.91 14.68
CA ASN A 233 8.07 -5.81 15.78
C ASN A 233 7.36 -7.17 15.68
N ASN A 234 7.19 -7.67 14.46
CA ASN A 234 6.51 -8.92 14.15
C ASN A 234 7.42 -9.82 13.30
N LYS A 235 8.17 -10.70 13.98
CA LYS A 235 9.11 -11.62 13.33
C LYS A 235 8.38 -12.90 12.92
N THR A 236 7.98 -12.97 11.66
CA THR A 236 7.33 -14.15 11.07
C THR A 236 8.26 -14.75 10.01
N SER A 237 8.60 -16.02 10.10
CA SER A 237 9.35 -16.72 9.05
C SER A 237 8.54 -16.82 7.76
N ILE A 238 9.21 -17.00 6.63
CA ILE A 238 8.55 -17.19 5.33
C ILE A 238 7.63 -18.41 5.38
N GLU A 239 8.07 -19.50 6.01
CA GLU A 239 7.27 -20.73 6.17
C GLU A 239 6.02 -20.49 7.02
N ASP A 240 6.13 -19.75 8.11
CA ASP A 240 4.95 -19.47 8.95
C ASP A 240 4.01 -18.46 8.28
N TYR A 241 4.55 -17.53 7.51
CA TYR A 241 3.74 -16.65 6.66
C TYR A 241 2.91 -17.47 5.66
N ILE A 242 3.55 -18.42 4.95
CA ILE A 242 2.88 -19.31 4.00
C ILE A 242 1.79 -20.13 4.70
N LYS A 243 2.08 -20.74 5.86
CA LYS A 243 1.06 -21.49 6.64
C LYS A 243 -0.14 -20.62 7.01
N LYS A 244 0.10 -19.36 7.38
CA LYS A 244 -0.99 -18.41 7.69
C LYS A 244 -1.86 -18.12 6.46
N ILE A 245 -1.26 -17.92 5.29
CA ILE A 245 -2.01 -17.75 4.03
C ILE A 245 -2.79 -19.01 3.66
N GLU A 246 -2.17 -20.19 3.73
CA GLU A 246 -2.83 -21.46 3.41
C GLU A 246 -3.98 -21.77 4.37
N GLY A 247 -3.85 -21.35 5.64
CA GLY A 247 -4.86 -21.52 6.68
C GLY A 247 -6.08 -20.60 6.54
N VAL A 248 -6.07 -19.59 5.67
CA VAL A 248 -7.21 -18.67 5.49
C VAL A 248 -8.44 -19.42 4.96
N LYS A 249 -9.57 -19.21 5.61
CA LYS A 249 -10.87 -19.84 5.26
C LYS A 249 -11.82 -18.79 4.67
N ARG A 250 -12.88 -19.27 4.02
CA ARG A 250 -13.95 -18.42 3.46
C ARG A 250 -14.54 -17.47 4.52
N GLU A 251 -14.80 -17.97 5.72
CA GLU A 251 -15.38 -17.19 6.82
C GLU A 251 -14.47 -16.01 7.21
N ASN A 252 -13.15 -16.23 7.23
CA ASN A 252 -12.19 -15.18 7.54
C ASN A 252 -12.19 -14.05 6.49
N ILE A 253 -12.33 -14.42 5.21
CA ILE A 253 -12.41 -13.46 4.11
C ILE A 253 -13.72 -12.65 4.20
N LEU A 254 -14.82 -13.32 4.52
CA LEU A 254 -16.13 -12.69 4.69
C LEU A 254 -16.16 -11.73 5.89
N ASP A 255 -15.55 -12.12 7.01
CA ASP A 255 -15.44 -11.28 8.21
C ASP A 255 -14.67 -9.99 7.89
N VAL A 256 -13.55 -10.10 7.19
CA VAL A 256 -12.77 -8.93 6.75
C VAL A 256 -13.54 -8.09 5.75
N ALA A 257 -14.22 -8.70 4.78
CA ALA A 257 -15.02 -7.98 3.78
C ALA A 257 -16.04 -7.02 4.44
N ASN A 258 -16.65 -7.44 5.54
CA ASN A 258 -17.62 -6.65 6.30
C ASN A 258 -16.98 -5.55 7.18
N LYS A 259 -15.65 -5.53 7.29
CA LYS A 259 -14.87 -4.49 8.00
C LYS A 259 -14.22 -3.49 7.05
N ILE A 260 -14.52 -3.60 5.74
CA ILE A 260 -13.95 -2.74 4.70
C ILE A 260 -14.99 -1.76 4.21
N ASP A 261 -14.65 -0.48 4.28
CA ASP A 261 -15.49 0.62 3.84
C ASP A 261 -14.75 1.58 2.93
N ILE A 262 -15.48 2.23 2.01
CA ILE A 262 -14.93 3.31 1.18
C ILE A 262 -14.73 4.54 2.08
N ASN A 263 -13.50 5.06 2.06
CA ASN A 263 -13.16 6.32 2.71
C ASN A 263 -13.15 7.47 1.71
N THR A 264 -12.33 7.37 0.66
CA THR A 264 -12.08 8.44 -0.30
C THR A 264 -12.16 7.92 -1.73
N ILE A 265 -12.85 8.64 -2.60
CA ILE A 265 -12.83 8.43 -4.05
C ILE A 265 -12.13 9.64 -4.66
N TYR A 266 -10.95 9.43 -5.25
CA TYR A 266 -10.19 10.49 -5.88
C TYR A 266 -10.17 10.28 -7.40
N PHE A 267 -10.49 11.35 -8.15
CA PHE A 267 -10.52 11.32 -9.60
C PHE A 267 -9.70 12.45 -10.22
N LEU A 268 -8.60 12.09 -10.84
CA LEU A 268 -7.81 13.00 -11.66
C LEU A 268 -8.30 12.94 -13.12
N ARG A 269 -8.77 14.06 -13.65
CA ARG A 269 -9.29 14.15 -15.01
C ARG A 269 -8.77 15.37 -15.77
N ASP A 270 -8.96 15.40 -17.08
CA ASP A 270 -8.68 16.57 -17.88
C ASP A 270 -9.68 17.71 -17.59
N TRP A 271 -9.28 18.92 -17.97
CA TRP A 271 -10.11 20.14 -17.92
C TRP A 271 -11.34 20.02 -18.82
N TYR A 272 -11.18 19.40 -19.98
CA TYR A 272 -12.21 19.26 -21.00
C TYR A 272 -12.74 17.83 -21.04
N VAL A 273 -14.04 17.66 -20.89
CA VAL A 273 -14.74 16.42 -21.24
C VAL A 273 -15.16 16.54 -22.69
N ILE A 274 -14.68 15.64 -23.55
CA ILE A 274 -15.14 15.57 -24.94
C ILE A 274 -16.65 15.28 -24.91
N GLY A 275 -17.49 16.32 -25.17
CA GLY A 275 -18.95 16.18 -25.16
C GLY A 275 -19.72 17.19 -24.29
N GLU A 276 -19.07 17.95 -23.40
CA GLU A 276 -19.68 19.12 -22.75
C GLU A 276 -19.39 20.38 -23.60
N LYS A 277 -20.20 20.59 -24.66
CA LYS A 277 -20.37 21.85 -25.34
C LYS A 277 -21.82 22.28 -25.20
#